data_26969f2cf57b1f3a29450cde73d9a5ae
#
_entry.id   26969f2cf57b1f3a29450cde73d9a5ae
#
_cell.length_a   1.000
_cell.length_b   1.000
_cell.length_c   1.000
_cell.angle_alpha   90.00
_cell.angle_beta   90.00
_cell.angle_gamma   90.00
#
_symmetry.space_group_name_H-M   'P 1'
#
loop_
_entity.id
_entity.type
_entity.pdbx_description
1 polymer ?
#
loop_
_entity_poly.entity_id
_entity_poly.type
_entity_poly.pdbx_seq_one_letter_code
_entity_poly.pdbx_strand_id
1 'polypeptide(L)'
;KPKLIGEFPLHDPTHPEYKQGRLAFNTARASSYNTASCASCHPDGHTDHQLWVLDTPHLVGADQIEPRLSQTLRGLRGTAPHHWDGVPGDPYGGPNASTRDFLEPNSDLQNPQSAVRHVIDLSMSSTMLDPGSEKENDEGKKGYLDSSERDAMASFLLNLSHLPTRGRSVDDDLSEEAR
;
A
#
# COMPACT_ATOMS: atom_id res chain seq x y z
N LYS A 1 28.30 -23.46 17.10
CA LYS A 1 27.82 -22.58 16.05
C LYS A 1 27.40 -23.43 14.87
N PRO A 2 26.27 -23.13 14.18
CA PRO A 2 25.91 -23.82 12.96
C PRO A 2 27.00 -23.62 11.89
N LYS A 3 27.27 -24.65 11.10
CA LYS A 3 28.26 -24.63 10.03
C LYS A 3 27.51 -24.71 8.70
N LEU A 4 27.79 -23.78 7.78
CA LEU A 4 27.29 -23.87 6.41
C LEU A 4 27.86 -25.13 5.75
N ILE A 5 27.00 -26.01 5.26
CA ILE A 5 27.37 -27.28 4.63
C ILE A 5 27.17 -27.29 3.11
N GLY A 6 26.49 -26.30 2.58
CA GLY A 6 26.29 -26.13 1.15
C GLY A 6 25.35 -24.95 0.82
N GLU A 7 25.42 -24.46 -0.40
CA GLU A 7 24.51 -23.47 -0.97
C GLU A 7 23.87 -24.04 -2.23
N PHE A 8 22.60 -23.79 -2.39
CA PHE A 8 21.86 -24.11 -3.60
C PHE A 8 21.35 -22.84 -4.23
N PRO A 9 21.69 -22.51 -5.47
CA PRO A 9 21.15 -21.36 -6.15
C PRO A 9 19.66 -21.58 -6.43
N LEU A 10 18.83 -20.73 -5.84
CA LEU A 10 17.41 -20.65 -6.19
C LEU A 10 17.28 -19.69 -7.37
N HIS A 11 16.98 -20.21 -8.54
CA HIS A 11 16.68 -19.38 -9.72
C HIS A 11 15.27 -18.78 -9.55
N ASP A 12 15.21 -17.66 -8.84
CA ASP A 12 13.96 -16.91 -8.66
C ASP A 12 13.82 -15.91 -9.81
N PRO A 13 12.87 -16.11 -10.74
CA PRO A 13 12.67 -15.24 -11.90
C PRO A 13 11.98 -13.91 -11.55
N THR A 14 11.57 -13.73 -10.30
CA THR A 14 10.85 -12.53 -9.87
C THR A 14 11.69 -11.27 -10.11
N HIS A 15 11.10 -10.26 -10.74
CA HIS A 15 11.77 -9.01 -11.01
C HIS A 15 12.32 -8.36 -9.72
N PRO A 16 13.53 -7.80 -9.70
CA PRO A 16 14.13 -7.21 -8.50
C PRO A 16 13.27 -6.14 -7.82
N GLU A 17 12.67 -5.26 -8.58
CA GLU A 17 11.78 -4.21 -8.09
C GLU A 17 10.56 -4.79 -7.35
N TYR A 18 9.96 -5.84 -7.90
CA TYR A 18 8.84 -6.53 -7.24
C TYR A 18 9.27 -7.16 -5.90
N LYS A 19 10.47 -7.76 -5.85
CA LYS A 19 11.05 -8.28 -4.59
C LYS A 19 11.27 -7.17 -3.58
N GLN A 20 11.83 -6.04 -4.01
CA GLN A 20 12.05 -4.87 -3.16
C GLN A 20 10.73 -4.33 -2.62
N GLY A 21 9.72 -4.18 -3.46
CA GLY A 21 8.38 -3.73 -3.05
C GLY A 21 7.72 -4.68 -2.05
N ARG A 22 7.85 -6.00 -2.28
CA ARG A 22 7.37 -7.01 -1.32
C ARG A 22 8.10 -6.93 0.01
N LEU A 23 9.41 -6.70 0.01
CA LEU A 23 10.19 -6.51 1.24
C LEU A 23 9.75 -5.23 1.96
N ALA A 24 9.60 -4.13 1.24
CA ALA A 24 9.13 -2.85 1.80
C ALA A 24 7.73 -2.98 2.42
N PHE A 25 6.84 -3.72 1.78
CA PHE A 25 5.48 -3.99 2.28
C PHE A 25 5.46 -4.82 3.58
N ASN A 26 6.41 -5.73 3.75
CA ASN A 26 6.47 -6.66 4.88
C ASN A 26 7.42 -6.24 5.99
N THR A 27 8.19 -5.16 5.83
CA THR A 27 9.15 -4.75 6.85
C THR A 27 8.53 -3.92 7.96
N ALA A 28 8.77 -4.29 9.22
CA ALA A 28 8.36 -3.50 10.38
C ALA A 28 9.09 -2.15 10.47
N ARG A 29 10.21 -1.98 9.76
CA ARG A 29 10.95 -0.72 9.63
C ARG A 29 10.12 0.40 8.99
N ALA A 30 8.99 0.06 8.40
CA ALA A 30 8.01 1.02 7.85
C ALA A 30 7.32 1.86 8.94
N SER A 31 7.32 1.41 10.20
CA SER A 31 6.64 2.11 11.30
C SER A 31 7.59 2.61 12.36
N SER A 32 7.12 3.60 13.13
CA SER A 32 7.75 4.01 14.38
C SER A 32 7.92 2.78 15.30
N TYR A 33 9.04 2.71 15.98
CA TYR A 33 9.40 1.61 16.90
C TYR A 33 9.56 0.24 16.25
N ASN A 34 9.50 0.12 14.93
CA ASN A 34 9.57 -1.17 14.20
C ASN A 34 8.54 -2.20 14.69
N THR A 35 7.31 -1.78 14.89
CA THR A 35 6.24 -2.61 15.48
C THR A 35 5.24 -3.15 14.48
N ALA A 36 5.08 -2.49 13.34
CA ALA A 36 4.08 -2.85 12.34
C ALA A 36 4.62 -2.69 10.91
N SER A 37 4.07 -3.45 10.01
CA SER A 37 4.26 -3.32 8.56
C SER A 37 2.90 -3.14 7.87
N CYS A 38 2.88 -2.81 6.59
CA CYS A 38 1.64 -2.79 5.82
C CYS A 38 0.94 -4.16 5.85
N ALA A 39 1.73 -5.24 5.79
CA ALA A 39 1.23 -6.61 5.89
C ALA A 39 0.58 -6.95 7.24
N SER A 40 0.80 -6.15 8.30
CA SER A 40 0.16 -6.39 9.61
C SER A 40 -1.36 -6.23 9.56
N CYS A 41 -1.85 -5.27 8.76
CA CYS A 41 -3.29 -5.03 8.55
C CYS A 41 -3.77 -5.60 7.19
N HIS A 42 -2.84 -5.80 6.27
CA HIS A 42 -3.12 -6.29 4.91
C HIS A 42 -2.35 -7.58 4.60
N PRO A 43 -2.59 -8.69 5.34
CA PRO A 43 -1.90 -9.95 5.11
C PRO A 43 -2.09 -10.40 3.66
N ASP A 44 -0.99 -10.78 2.99
CA ASP A 44 -0.96 -11.15 1.58
C ASP A 44 -1.58 -10.10 0.63
N GLY A 45 -1.53 -8.81 1.02
CA GLY A 45 -2.16 -7.72 0.28
C GLY A 45 -3.69 -7.76 0.31
N HIS A 46 -4.27 -8.52 1.23
CA HIS A 46 -5.72 -8.60 1.39
C HIS A 46 -6.17 -7.83 2.65
N THR A 47 -7.20 -8.25 3.31
CA THR A 47 -7.70 -7.70 4.57
C THR A 47 -7.50 -8.72 5.69
N ASP A 48 -7.23 -8.24 6.90
CA ASP A 48 -7.25 -9.04 8.12
C ASP A 48 -8.66 -9.18 8.73
N HIS A 49 -9.66 -8.54 8.10
CA HIS A 49 -11.04 -8.46 8.59
C HIS A 49 -11.19 -7.85 9.99
N GLN A 50 -10.19 -7.08 10.44
CA GLN A 50 -10.23 -6.40 11.73
C GLN A 50 -10.73 -4.97 11.57
N LEU A 51 -11.41 -4.51 12.61
CA LEU A 51 -11.81 -3.11 12.75
C LEU A 51 -10.72 -2.38 13.54
N TRP A 52 -10.06 -1.45 12.87
CA TRP A 52 -8.98 -0.66 13.45
C TRP A 52 -9.49 0.70 13.86
N VAL A 53 -9.10 1.13 15.05
CA VAL A 53 -9.29 2.52 15.51
C VAL A 53 -7.97 3.23 15.24
N LEU A 54 -7.95 4.01 14.19
CA LEU A 54 -6.75 4.74 13.74
C LEU A 54 -6.95 6.23 14.00
N ASP A 55 -5.98 6.83 14.66
CA ASP A 55 -5.89 8.28 14.70
C ASP A 55 -5.29 8.75 13.37
N THR A 56 -6.17 9.23 12.51
CA THR A 56 -5.81 9.73 11.19
C THR A 56 -6.29 11.18 11.03
N PRO A 57 -5.74 12.12 11.82
CA PRO A 57 -6.22 13.49 11.87
C PRO A 57 -6.20 14.21 10.53
N HIS A 58 -5.38 13.73 9.60
CA HIS A 58 -5.25 14.30 8.25
C HIS A 58 -6.32 13.81 7.27
N LEU A 59 -7.07 12.77 7.60
CA LEU A 59 -8.05 12.17 6.69
C LEU A 59 -9.47 12.65 6.95
N VAL A 60 -9.83 13.01 8.18
CA VAL A 60 -11.24 13.21 8.55
C VAL A 60 -11.46 14.49 9.37
N GLY A 61 -10.47 15.35 9.48
CA GLY A 61 -10.51 16.49 10.41
C GLY A 61 -10.01 16.09 11.80
N ALA A 62 -9.30 17.01 12.42
CA ALA A 62 -8.33 16.79 13.50
C ALA A 62 -8.84 16.07 14.78
N ASP A 63 -10.14 15.85 14.92
CA ASP A 63 -10.71 15.39 16.20
C ASP A 63 -11.54 14.10 16.07
N GLN A 64 -11.49 13.41 14.95
CA GLN A 64 -12.32 12.22 14.76
C GLN A 64 -11.46 10.96 14.69
N ILE A 65 -11.60 10.12 15.71
CA ILE A 65 -11.12 8.74 15.70
C ILE A 65 -12.26 7.88 15.18
N GLU A 66 -12.12 7.37 13.96
CA GLU A 66 -13.14 6.53 13.35
C GLU A 66 -12.64 5.10 13.20
N PRO A 67 -13.44 4.09 13.59
CA PRO A 67 -13.11 2.71 13.30
C PRO A 67 -13.18 2.44 11.81
N ARG A 68 -12.17 1.78 11.26
CA ARG A 68 -12.06 1.41 9.85
C ARG A 68 -11.77 -0.07 9.69
N LEU A 69 -12.49 -0.72 8.80
CA LEU A 69 -12.15 -2.06 8.36
C LEU A 69 -10.97 -1.97 7.38
N SER A 70 -9.96 -2.82 7.57
CA SER A 70 -8.89 -2.91 6.59
C SER A 70 -9.44 -3.36 5.23
N GLN A 71 -9.02 -2.67 4.16
CA GLN A 71 -9.47 -2.96 2.80
C GLN A 71 -8.47 -3.87 2.08
N THR A 72 -8.93 -4.60 1.07
CA THR A 72 -8.02 -5.32 0.19
C THR A 72 -7.18 -4.35 -0.64
N LEU A 73 -5.91 -4.67 -0.80
CA LEU A 73 -4.98 -3.96 -1.69
C LEU A 73 -4.78 -4.70 -3.02
N ARG A 74 -5.57 -5.75 -3.25
CA ARG A 74 -5.54 -6.47 -4.52
C ARG A 74 -6.43 -5.78 -5.55
N GLY A 75 -5.96 -5.72 -6.79
CA GLY A 75 -6.71 -5.14 -7.89
C GLY A 75 -6.67 -3.62 -8.00
N LEU A 76 -5.70 -2.95 -7.36
CA LEU A 76 -5.62 -1.48 -7.34
C LEU A 76 -5.45 -0.86 -8.73
N ARG A 77 -4.90 -1.59 -9.72
CA ARG A 77 -4.58 -1.06 -11.04
C ARG A 77 -5.76 -0.43 -11.76
N GLY A 78 -6.96 -0.92 -11.57
CA GLY A 78 -8.17 -0.46 -12.26
C GLY A 78 -9.24 0.13 -11.34
N THR A 79 -8.91 0.45 -10.08
CA THR A 79 -9.91 0.81 -9.06
C THR A 79 -9.70 2.19 -8.43
N ALA A 80 -8.87 3.05 -9.06
CA ALA A 80 -8.76 4.44 -8.60
C ALA A 80 -10.09 5.19 -8.77
N PRO A 81 -10.43 6.16 -7.90
CA PRO A 81 -9.67 6.60 -6.73
C PRO A 81 -9.70 5.58 -5.58
N HIS A 82 -8.62 5.56 -4.79
CA HIS A 82 -8.43 4.56 -3.76
C HIS A 82 -9.03 4.99 -2.42
N HIS A 83 -9.00 4.06 -1.45
CA HIS A 83 -9.58 4.20 -0.13
C HIS A 83 -11.12 4.18 -0.13
N TRP A 84 -11.73 4.08 1.06
CA TRP A 84 -13.19 3.93 1.22
C TRP A 84 -13.97 5.19 0.81
N ASP A 85 -13.35 6.35 0.89
CA ASP A 85 -13.93 7.67 0.53
C ASP A 85 -13.47 8.19 -0.83
N GLY A 86 -12.57 7.48 -1.48
CA GLY A 86 -11.99 7.88 -2.76
C GLY A 86 -11.08 9.10 -2.71
N VAL A 87 -10.67 9.53 -1.52
CA VAL A 87 -9.96 10.79 -1.31
C VAL A 87 -8.46 10.66 -1.60
N PRO A 88 -7.72 9.72 -1.01
CA PRO A 88 -6.34 9.51 -1.38
C PRO A 88 -6.24 8.89 -2.78
N GLY A 89 -5.39 9.47 -3.60
CA GLY A 89 -5.24 9.02 -4.98
C GLY A 89 -6.43 9.35 -5.88
N ASP A 90 -7.28 10.30 -5.47
CA ASP A 90 -8.30 10.88 -6.34
C ASP A 90 -7.62 11.65 -7.47
N PRO A 91 -7.77 11.20 -8.72
CA PRO A 91 -7.14 11.86 -9.86
C PRO A 91 -7.71 13.25 -10.13
N TYR A 92 -8.85 13.58 -9.60
CA TYR A 92 -9.52 14.86 -9.86
C TYR A 92 -9.31 15.89 -8.74
N GLY A 93 -8.71 15.47 -7.62
CA GLY A 93 -8.49 16.37 -6.49
C GLY A 93 -9.76 17.05 -6.03
N GLY A 94 -10.86 16.31 -5.98
CA GLY A 94 -12.18 16.84 -5.72
C GLY A 94 -12.28 17.61 -4.40
N PRO A 95 -13.34 18.43 -4.21
CA PRO A 95 -13.51 19.26 -3.02
C PRO A 95 -13.61 18.46 -1.71
N ASN A 96 -13.85 17.17 -1.81
CA ASN A 96 -13.90 16.25 -0.69
C ASN A 96 -12.54 15.60 -0.36
N ALA A 97 -11.47 15.96 -1.08
CA ALA A 97 -10.14 15.49 -0.80
C ALA A 97 -9.67 16.07 0.54
N SER A 98 -9.88 15.36 1.62
CA SER A 98 -9.49 15.78 2.99
C SER A 98 -7.97 15.90 3.14
N THR A 99 -7.20 15.28 2.24
CA THR A 99 -5.74 15.39 2.18
C THR A 99 -5.25 16.59 1.37
N ARG A 100 -6.16 17.35 0.77
CA ARG A 100 -5.84 18.47 -0.11
C ARG A 100 -4.94 19.53 0.54
N ASP A 101 -5.07 19.72 1.84
CA ASP A 101 -4.33 20.75 2.58
C ASP A 101 -2.95 20.21 3.07
N PHE A 102 -2.69 18.93 2.97
CA PHE A 102 -1.47 18.27 3.48
C PHE A 102 -0.63 17.62 2.39
N LEU A 103 -1.29 16.96 1.47
CA LEU A 103 -0.67 16.32 0.33
C LEU A 103 -1.50 16.69 -0.90
N GLU A 104 -0.87 17.31 -1.86
CA GLU A 104 -1.52 17.55 -3.16
C GLU A 104 -2.02 16.19 -3.70
N PRO A 105 -3.29 16.09 -4.10
CA PRO A 105 -3.80 14.86 -4.70
C PRO A 105 -2.94 14.47 -5.89
N ASN A 106 -2.43 13.28 -5.90
CA ASN A 106 -1.69 12.78 -7.05
C ASN A 106 -2.68 12.20 -8.06
N SER A 107 -2.86 12.90 -9.15
CA SER A 107 -3.97 12.75 -10.07
C SER A 107 -3.56 12.36 -11.49
N ASP A 108 -2.43 11.69 -11.65
CA ASP A 108 -2.01 11.24 -12.98
C ASP A 108 -2.70 9.93 -13.37
N LEU A 109 -3.84 10.03 -14.08
CA LEU A 109 -4.58 8.89 -14.62
C LEU A 109 -3.77 8.04 -15.61
N GLN A 110 -2.74 8.62 -16.22
CA GLN A 110 -1.87 7.91 -17.14
C GLN A 110 -0.77 7.13 -16.39
N ASN A 111 -0.61 7.43 -15.09
CA ASN A 111 0.35 6.75 -14.24
C ASN A 111 -0.31 6.26 -12.93
N PRO A 112 -0.99 5.10 -12.95
CA PRO A 112 -1.66 4.55 -11.76
C PRO A 112 -0.70 4.27 -10.60
N GLN A 113 0.59 4.11 -10.87
CA GLN A 113 1.61 3.96 -9.82
C GLN A 113 1.70 5.21 -8.96
N SER A 114 1.54 6.40 -9.52
CA SER A 114 1.60 7.65 -8.78
C SER A 114 0.44 7.78 -7.79
N ALA A 115 -0.75 7.33 -8.14
CA ALA A 115 -1.90 7.30 -7.22
C ALA A 115 -1.66 6.36 -6.04
N VAL A 116 -1.16 5.14 -6.30
CA VAL A 116 -0.81 4.18 -5.23
C VAL A 116 0.34 4.69 -4.38
N ARG A 117 1.36 5.34 -4.99
CA ARG A 117 2.46 5.97 -4.26
C ARG A 117 1.94 7.06 -3.32
N HIS A 118 0.97 7.86 -3.75
CA HIS A 118 0.34 8.87 -2.91
C HIS A 118 -0.34 8.26 -1.67
N VAL A 119 -1.06 7.16 -1.83
CA VAL A 119 -1.67 6.41 -0.70
C VAL A 119 -0.61 5.87 0.26
N ILE A 120 0.51 5.39 -0.28
CA ILE A 120 1.65 4.94 0.54
C ILE A 120 2.22 6.10 1.35
N ASP A 121 2.50 7.24 0.71
CA ASP A 121 3.04 8.44 1.38
C ASP A 121 2.11 8.91 2.49
N LEU A 122 0.78 8.89 2.26
CA LEU A 122 -0.22 9.21 3.27
C LEU A 122 -0.15 8.24 4.47
N SER A 123 -0.12 6.94 4.21
CA SER A 123 -0.03 5.93 5.27
C SER A 123 1.27 6.04 6.07
N MET A 124 2.40 6.36 5.39
CA MET A 124 3.68 6.58 6.04
C MET A 124 3.69 7.82 6.96
N SER A 125 2.96 8.87 6.59
CA SER A 125 2.89 10.12 7.34
C SER A 125 1.86 10.14 8.47
N SER A 126 0.99 9.14 8.52
CA SER A 126 -0.11 9.04 9.50
C SER A 126 -0.08 7.72 10.26
N THR A 127 -0.71 6.68 9.75
CA THR A 127 -0.90 5.39 10.42
C THR A 127 0.42 4.72 10.87
N MET A 128 1.49 4.89 10.10
CA MET A 128 2.79 4.26 10.37
C MET A 128 3.74 5.16 11.18
N LEU A 129 3.37 6.40 11.39
CA LEU A 129 4.19 7.40 12.06
C LEU A 129 3.60 7.77 13.42
N ASP A 130 4.46 7.76 14.44
CA ASP A 130 4.08 8.21 15.78
C ASP A 130 3.64 9.69 15.76
N PRO A 131 2.52 10.05 16.39
CA PRO A 131 2.07 11.43 16.46
C PRO A 131 3.15 12.37 16.98
N GLY A 132 3.41 13.45 16.25
CA GLY A 132 4.44 14.43 16.59
C GLY A 132 5.85 14.06 16.14
N SER A 133 6.04 12.94 15.47
CA SER A 133 7.33 12.62 14.85
C SER A 133 7.62 13.52 13.65
N GLU A 134 8.83 14.07 13.60
CA GLU A 134 9.33 14.86 12.46
C GLU A 134 10.24 14.01 11.54
N LYS A 135 10.12 12.67 11.60
CA LYS A 135 10.89 11.78 10.73
C LYS A 135 10.51 12.01 9.26
N GLU A 136 11.51 12.29 8.45
CA GLU A 136 11.39 12.42 7.00
C GLU A 136 12.31 11.42 6.28
N ASN A 137 11.94 11.08 5.07
CA ASN A 137 12.73 10.28 4.16
C ASN A 137 13.66 11.15 3.28
N ASP A 138 14.30 10.55 2.29
CA ASP A 138 15.22 11.17 1.35
C ASP A 138 14.58 12.21 0.41
N GLU A 139 13.25 12.23 0.29
CA GLU A 139 12.47 13.23 -0.48
C GLU A 139 11.91 14.35 0.40
N GLY A 140 12.17 14.37 1.71
CA GLY A 140 11.55 15.28 2.65
C GLY A 140 10.08 14.98 2.94
N LYS A 141 9.62 13.76 2.63
CA LYS A 141 8.27 13.30 2.97
C LYS A 141 8.26 12.61 4.33
N LYS A 142 7.24 12.90 5.13
CA LYS A 142 7.11 12.31 6.46
C LYS A 142 7.06 10.78 6.43
N GLY A 143 7.66 10.17 7.46
CA GLY A 143 7.66 8.75 7.70
C GLY A 143 8.96 8.04 7.32
N TYR A 144 8.90 6.73 7.42
CA TYR A 144 10.02 5.81 7.16
C TYR A 144 9.98 5.32 5.71
N LEU A 145 10.94 4.50 5.34
CA LEU A 145 11.21 4.01 3.98
C LEU A 145 11.62 5.14 3.03
N ASP A 146 12.66 4.89 2.29
CA ASP A 146 13.13 5.83 1.28
C ASP A 146 12.23 5.86 0.03
N SER A 147 12.50 6.80 -0.86
CA SER A 147 11.73 6.98 -2.10
C SER A 147 11.69 5.72 -2.93
N SER A 148 12.83 5.07 -3.09
CA SER A 148 12.95 3.86 -3.92
C SER A 148 12.17 2.68 -3.33
N GLU A 149 12.13 2.54 -2.02
CA GLU A 149 11.35 1.51 -1.33
C GLU A 149 9.83 1.75 -1.49
N ARG A 150 9.40 3.02 -1.40
CA ARG A 150 7.99 3.39 -1.59
C ARG A 150 7.54 3.20 -3.04
N ASP A 151 8.40 3.54 -4.01
CA ASP A 151 8.14 3.33 -5.44
C ASP A 151 8.04 1.85 -5.78
N ALA A 152 8.98 1.06 -5.29
CA ALA A 152 8.95 -0.39 -5.45
C ALA A 152 7.71 -1.02 -4.79
N MET A 153 7.27 -0.49 -3.62
CA MET A 153 6.03 -0.92 -2.97
C MET A 153 4.81 -0.58 -3.83
N ALA A 154 4.75 0.60 -4.45
CA ALA A 154 3.65 0.97 -5.35
C ALA A 154 3.61 0.03 -6.57
N SER A 155 4.75 -0.27 -7.17
CA SER A 155 4.87 -1.25 -8.24
C SER A 155 4.40 -2.64 -7.80
N PHE A 156 4.82 -3.10 -6.63
CA PHE A 156 4.38 -4.37 -6.04
C PHE A 156 2.86 -4.42 -5.87
N LEU A 157 2.26 -3.40 -5.25
CA LEU A 157 0.83 -3.35 -4.99
C LEU A 157 -0.01 -3.32 -6.27
N LEU A 158 0.43 -2.61 -7.31
CA LEU A 158 -0.24 -2.60 -8.61
C LEU A 158 -0.22 -3.95 -9.32
N ASN A 159 0.70 -4.83 -8.96
CA ASN A 159 0.79 -6.17 -9.52
C ASN A 159 0.13 -7.26 -8.65
N LEU A 160 -0.48 -6.86 -7.52
CA LEU A 160 -1.31 -7.76 -6.72
C LEU A 160 -2.70 -7.87 -7.35
N SER A 161 -2.96 -9.00 -7.98
CA SER A 161 -4.29 -9.31 -8.53
C SER A 161 -5.13 -10.12 -7.55
N HIS A 162 -6.43 -10.09 -7.74
CA HIS A 162 -7.31 -11.09 -7.13
C HIS A 162 -6.99 -12.47 -7.72
N LEU A 163 -7.17 -13.50 -6.91
CA LEU A 163 -7.15 -14.86 -7.43
C LEU A 163 -8.31 -15.02 -8.44
N PRO A 164 -8.11 -15.78 -9.51
CA PRO A 164 -9.19 -16.08 -10.45
C PRO A 164 -10.40 -16.67 -9.71
N THR A 165 -11.58 -16.24 -10.07
CA THR A 165 -12.83 -16.86 -9.57
C THR A 165 -12.99 -18.26 -10.14
N ARG A 166 -13.86 -19.05 -9.52
CA ARG A 166 -14.06 -20.47 -9.87
C ARG A 166 -14.42 -20.74 -11.33
N GLY A 167 -14.86 -19.75 -12.08
CA GLY A 167 -15.23 -19.87 -13.50
C GLY A 167 -14.27 -19.16 -14.45
N ARG A 168 -13.08 -18.78 -13.97
CA ARG A 168 -12.09 -18.07 -14.77
C ARG A 168 -10.73 -18.76 -14.74
N SER A 169 -10.02 -18.69 -15.85
CA SER A 169 -8.63 -19.11 -15.96
C SER A 169 -7.70 -18.12 -15.26
N VAL A 170 -6.40 -18.47 -15.17
CA VAL A 170 -5.35 -17.55 -14.68
C VAL A 170 -5.25 -16.29 -15.55
N ASP A 171 -5.61 -16.37 -16.81
CA ASP A 171 -5.62 -15.27 -17.77
C ASP A 171 -6.95 -14.49 -17.77
N ASP A 172 -7.81 -14.74 -16.78
CA ASP A 172 -9.11 -14.09 -16.56
C ASP A 172 -10.19 -14.45 -17.63
N ASP A 173 -9.96 -15.46 -18.44
CA ASP A 173 -10.96 -15.97 -19.39
C ASP A 173 -12.04 -16.79 -18.68
N LEU A 174 -13.28 -16.62 -19.12
CA LEU A 174 -14.40 -17.43 -18.64
C LEU A 174 -14.27 -18.89 -19.11
N SER A 175 -14.54 -19.85 -18.22
CA SER A 175 -14.69 -21.25 -18.62
C SER A 175 -15.89 -21.43 -19.56
N GLU A 176 -15.95 -22.57 -20.27
CA GLU A 176 -17.08 -22.87 -21.16
C GLU A 176 -18.41 -22.95 -20.38
N GLU A 177 -18.38 -23.46 -19.14
CA GLU A 177 -19.59 -23.54 -18.31
C GLU A 177 -20.01 -22.17 -17.74
N ALA A 178 -19.12 -21.17 -17.76
CA ALA A 178 -19.40 -19.82 -17.26
C ALA A 178 -19.83 -18.84 -18.37
N ARG A 179 -19.79 -19.28 -19.63
CA ARG A 179 -20.25 -18.54 -20.81
C ARG A 179 -21.69 -18.88 -21.12
#